data_bf3692a53c97b6f4d1ae523b188f89ec
#
_entry.id   bf3692a53c97b6f4d1ae523b188f89ec
#
_cell.length_a   1.000
_cell.length_b   1.000
_cell.length_c   1.000
_cell.angle_alpha   90.00
_cell.angle_beta   90.00
_cell.angle_gamma   90.00
#
_symmetry.space_group_name_H-M   'P 1'
#
loop_
_entity.id
_entity.type
_entity.pdbx_description
1 polymer ?
#
loop_
_entity_poly.entity_id
_entity_poly.type
_entity_poly.pdbx_seq_one_letter_code
_entity_poly.pdbx_strand_id
1 'polypeptide(L)'
;MEEKEKQKQRAAEAAARHLQDDMTIGLGTGSTAYYLILEAGRMAKAGMRLKAVTTSKATEELARSHHISVILPEETDCVDLAIDGVDEIDREFRAVKGGGGALLREKIVASKAKEVIWIMDESKLVERLGAFSLAVEILPFGYEIGRASCRER
;
A
#
# COMPACT_ATOMS: atom_id res chain seq x y z
N MET A 1 -20.64 11.97 -4.20
CA MET A 1 -19.35 11.40 -3.76
C MET A 1 -18.59 12.52 -3.08
N GLU A 2 -18.13 12.32 -1.86
CA GLU A 2 -17.35 13.33 -1.12
C GLU A 2 -16.06 13.67 -1.88
N GLU A 3 -15.54 14.89 -1.72
CA GLU A 3 -14.35 15.36 -2.46
C GLU A 3 -13.13 14.47 -2.20
N LYS A 4 -12.95 14.01 -0.97
CA LYS A 4 -11.90 13.04 -0.61
C LYS A 4 -11.93 11.75 -1.45
N GLU A 5 -13.11 11.19 -1.67
CA GLU A 5 -13.24 9.96 -2.44
C GLU A 5 -12.89 10.16 -3.92
N LYS A 6 -13.22 11.34 -4.45
CA LYS A 6 -12.80 11.73 -5.81
C LYS A 6 -11.28 11.88 -5.92
N GLN A 7 -10.63 12.47 -4.91
CA GLN A 7 -9.17 12.61 -4.88
C GLN A 7 -8.48 11.25 -4.82
N LYS A 8 -8.95 10.33 -3.98
CA LYS A 8 -8.43 8.95 -3.91
C LYS A 8 -8.57 8.23 -5.24
N GLN A 9 -9.74 8.33 -5.87
CA GLN A 9 -9.98 7.72 -7.18
C GLN A 9 -9.03 8.31 -8.23
N ARG A 10 -8.89 9.62 -8.33
CA ARG A 10 -7.97 10.29 -9.26
C ARG A 10 -6.51 9.87 -9.04
N ALA A 11 -6.08 9.78 -7.77
CA ALA A 11 -4.73 9.33 -7.44
C ALA A 11 -4.50 7.88 -7.88
N ALA A 12 -5.47 6.99 -7.65
CA ALA A 12 -5.41 5.60 -8.08
C ALA A 12 -5.41 5.46 -9.61
N GLU A 13 -6.27 6.19 -10.33
CA GLU A 13 -6.30 6.21 -11.79
C GLU A 13 -4.99 6.75 -12.40
N ALA A 14 -4.40 7.77 -11.78
CA ALA A 14 -3.11 8.32 -12.21
C ALA A 14 -1.98 7.28 -12.02
N ALA A 15 -1.93 6.60 -10.88
CA ALA A 15 -0.95 5.56 -10.61
C ALA A 15 -1.14 4.34 -11.52
N ALA A 16 -2.38 3.95 -11.82
CA ALA A 16 -2.67 2.83 -12.70
C ALA A 16 -2.14 3.02 -14.14
N ARG A 17 -1.91 4.25 -14.59
CA ARG A 17 -1.31 4.52 -15.91
C ARG A 17 0.14 4.04 -16.05
N HIS A 18 0.80 3.76 -14.93
CA HIS A 18 2.15 3.19 -14.90
C HIS A 18 2.15 1.66 -15.01
N LEU A 19 0.98 1.01 -14.93
CA LEU A 19 0.86 -0.43 -15.11
C LEU A 19 1.07 -0.80 -16.58
N GLN A 20 1.85 -1.86 -16.82
CA GLN A 20 2.15 -2.38 -18.14
C GLN A 20 1.87 -3.88 -18.18
N ASP A 21 1.71 -4.42 -19.37
CA ASP A 21 1.49 -5.85 -19.57
C ASP A 21 2.66 -6.68 -19.02
N ASP A 22 2.35 -7.84 -18.45
CA ASP A 22 3.29 -8.77 -17.82
C ASP A 22 4.01 -8.26 -16.55
N MET A 23 3.63 -7.11 -15.99
CA MET A 23 4.21 -6.64 -14.73
C MET A 23 3.83 -7.51 -13.53
N THR A 24 4.78 -7.65 -12.61
CA THR A 24 4.53 -8.06 -11.22
C THR A 24 4.38 -6.80 -10.37
N ILE A 25 3.19 -6.58 -9.82
CA ILE A 25 2.84 -5.38 -9.07
C ILE A 25 2.64 -5.66 -7.58
N GLY A 26 2.99 -4.69 -6.75
CA GLY A 26 2.66 -4.68 -5.32
C GLY A 26 1.36 -3.89 -5.09
N LEU A 27 0.35 -4.54 -4.55
CA LEU A 27 -0.92 -3.90 -4.22
C LEU A 27 -1.03 -3.64 -2.72
N GLY A 28 -1.11 -2.37 -2.38
CA GLY A 28 -1.25 -1.86 -1.04
C GLY A 28 -2.60 -2.13 -0.39
N THR A 29 -2.76 -1.64 0.82
CA THR A 29 -3.97 -1.78 1.64
C THR A 29 -4.56 -0.41 1.96
N GLY A 30 -5.88 -0.32 2.05
CA GLY A 30 -6.59 0.88 2.47
C GLY A 30 -7.52 1.47 1.42
N SER A 31 -8.19 2.56 1.78
CA SER A 31 -9.28 3.13 0.98
C SER A 31 -8.84 3.71 -0.37
N THR A 32 -7.60 4.19 -0.49
CA THR A 32 -7.08 4.66 -1.78
C THR A 32 -6.63 3.48 -2.65
N ALA A 33 -5.99 2.46 -2.04
CA ALA A 33 -5.59 1.23 -2.73
C ALA A 33 -6.80 0.46 -3.28
N TYR A 34 -7.97 0.55 -2.63
CA TYR A 34 -9.22 0.00 -3.14
C TYR A 34 -9.52 0.45 -4.58
N TYR A 35 -9.44 1.77 -4.86
CA TYR A 35 -9.68 2.31 -6.21
C TYR A 35 -8.63 1.84 -7.22
N LEU A 36 -7.37 1.70 -6.80
CA LEU A 36 -6.32 1.15 -7.64
C LEU A 36 -6.63 -0.29 -8.06
N ILE A 37 -7.10 -1.13 -7.13
CA ILE A 37 -7.43 -2.53 -7.42
C ILE A 37 -8.60 -2.62 -8.41
N LEU A 38 -9.61 -1.76 -8.27
CA LEU A 38 -10.71 -1.68 -9.23
C LEU A 38 -10.20 -1.33 -10.63
N GLU A 39 -9.32 -0.35 -10.75
CA GLU A 39 -8.77 0.08 -12.03
C GLU A 39 -7.84 -0.98 -12.65
N ALA A 40 -6.94 -1.58 -11.86
CA ALA A 40 -6.11 -2.70 -12.29
C ALA A 40 -6.96 -3.91 -12.75
N GLY A 41 -8.05 -4.19 -12.05
CA GLY A 41 -9.01 -5.22 -12.43
C GLY A 41 -9.74 -4.91 -13.74
N ARG A 42 -10.06 -3.62 -14.00
CA ARG A 42 -10.62 -3.19 -15.28
C ARG A 42 -9.61 -3.42 -16.42
N MET A 43 -8.34 -3.12 -16.18
CA MET A 43 -7.26 -3.36 -17.15
C MET A 43 -7.05 -4.86 -17.38
N ALA A 44 -7.07 -5.68 -16.32
CA ALA A 44 -6.98 -7.15 -16.45
C ALA A 44 -8.12 -7.74 -17.27
N LYS A 45 -9.36 -7.28 -17.06
CA LYS A 45 -10.52 -7.66 -17.89
C LYS A 45 -10.36 -7.24 -19.36
N ALA A 46 -9.65 -6.14 -19.62
CA ALA A 46 -9.35 -5.68 -20.99
C ALA A 46 -8.17 -6.45 -21.64
N GLY A 47 -7.61 -7.44 -20.96
CA GLY A 47 -6.56 -8.32 -21.49
C GLY A 47 -5.15 -8.05 -20.98
N MET A 48 -4.94 -7.05 -20.10
CA MET A 48 -3.65 -6.82 -19.48
C MET A 48 -3.31 -7.96 -18.52
N ARG A 49 -2.13 -8.51 -18.64
CA ARG A 49 -1.63 -9.58 -17.76
C ARG A 49 -0.88 -8.96 -16.60
N LEU A 50 -1.42 -9.12 -15.39
CA LEU A 50 -0.80 -8.64 -14.16
C LEU A 50 -0.67 -9.78 -13.16
N LYS A 51 0.48 -9.83 -12.48
CA LYS A 51 0.67 -10.63 -11.27
C LYS A 51 0.77 -9.68 -10.09
N ALA A 52 0.06 -9.96 -9.01
CA ALA A 52 0.04 -9.09 -7.86
C ALA A 52 0.58 -9.79 -6.60
N VAL A 53 1.46 -9.11 -5.88
CA VAL A 53 1.80 -9.41 -4.49
C VAL A 53 1.02 -8.45 -3.61
N THR A 54 0.26 -8.97 -2.66
CA THR A 54 -0.69 -8.17 -1.86
C THR A 54 -0.21 -7.97 -0.43
N THR A 55 -0.54 -6.83 0.16
CA THR A 55 -0.10 -6.47 1.52
C THR A 55 -1.09 -6.91 2.61
N SER A 56 -2.28 -7.40 2.24
CA SER A 56 -3.27 -7.92 3.18
C SER A 56 -4.19 -8.97 2.55
N LYS A 57 -4.86 -9.77 3.39
CA LYS A 57 -5.87 -10.72 2.93
C LYS A 57 -7.05 -10.03 2.23
N ALA A 58 -7.49 -8.89 2.75
CA ALA A 58 -8.57 -8.12 2.12
C ALA A 58 -8.18 -7.64 0.72
N THR A 59 -6.94 -7.17 0.53
CA THR A 59 -6.40 -6.80 -0.79
C THR A 59 -6.32 -8.02 -1.71
N GLU A 60 -5.91 -9.18 -1.20
CA GLU A 60 -5.85 -10.42 -1.97
C GLU A 60 -7.23 -10.85 -2.47
N GLU A 61 -8.22 -10.90 -1.59
CA GLU A 61 -9.60 -11.28 -1.92
C GLU A 61 -10.19 -10.33 -2.97
N LEU A 62 -9.99 -9.02 -2.80
CA LEU A 62 -10.45 -8.01 -3.75
C LEU A 62 -9.76 -8.16 -5.12
N ALA A 63 -8.43 -8.33 -5.15
CA ALA A 63 -7.67 -8.51 -6.38
C ALA A 63 -8.14 -9.74 -7.16
N ARG A 64 -8.31 -10.89 -6.47
CA ARG A 64 -8.82 -12.12 -7.08
C ARG A 64 -10.23 -11.95 -7.62
N SER A 65 -11.13 -11.26 -6.90
CA SER A 65 -12.51 -10.99 -7.37
C SER A 65 -12.55 -10.09 -8.61
N HIS A 66 -11.49 -9.33 -8.84
CA HIS A 66 -11.32 -8.49 -10.03
C HIS A 66 -10.41 -9.09 -11.10
N HIS A 67 -10.21 -10.43 -11.08
CA HIS A 67 -9.47 -11.20 -12.10
C HIS A 67 -7.97 -10.86 -12.17
N ILE A 68 -7.37 -10.32 -11.13
CA ILE A 68 -5.93 -10.13 -11.03
C ILE A 68 -5.31 -11.43 -10.47
N SER A 69 -4.27 -11.94 -11.12
CA SER A 69 -3.54 -13.11 -10.65
C SER A 69 -2.72 -12.75 -9.42
N VAL A 70 -3.00 -13.36 -8.27
CA VAL A 70 -2.26 -13.10 -7.03
C VAL A 70 -1.27 -14.22 -6.79
N ILE A 71 -0.01 -13.83 -6.54
CA ILE A 71 1.11 -14.69 -6.21
C ILE A 71 1.64 -14.39 -4.80
N LEU A 72 2.34 -15.35 -4.22
CA LEU A 72 3.02 -15.15 -2.93
C LEU A 72 4.32 -14.34 -3.11
N PRO A 73 4.78 -13.60 -2.09
CA PRO A 73 6.05 -12.88 -2.16
C PRO A 73 7.25 -13.78 -2.47
N GLU A 74 7.18 -15.07 -2.11
CA GLU A 74 8.22 -16.07 -2.33
C GLU A 74 8.28 -16.55 -3.79
N GLU A 75 7.22 -16.35 -4.56
CA GLU A 75 7.11 -16.78 -5.95
C GLU A 75 7.71 -15.77 -6.95
N THR A 76 8.26 -14.66 -6.43
CA THR A 76 8.92 -13.63 -7.24
C THR A 76 10.15 -13.07 -6.55
N ASP A 77 11.21 -12.88 -7.31
CA ASP A 77 12.43 -12.22 -6.82
C ASP A 77 12.29 -10.70 -6.79
N CYS A 78 11.39 -10.16 -7.60
CA CYS A 78 11.24 -8.71 -7.77
C CYS A 78 9.78 -8.33 -8.05
N VAL A 79 9.36 -7.20 -7.51
CA VAL A 79 8.13 -6.48 -7.85
C VAL A 79 8.52 -5.31 -8.76
N ASP A 80 7.88 -5.18 -9.91
CA ASP A 80 8.23 -4.11 -10.85
C ASP A 80 7.79 -2.75 -10.32
N LEU A 81 6.57 -2.68 -9.78
CA LEU A 81 6.01 -1.46 -9.23
C LEU A 81 5.12 -1.78 -8.03
N ALA A 82 5.40 -1.21 -6.86
CA ALA A 82 4.49 -1.24 -5.72
C ALA A 82 3.70 0.06 -5.65
N ILE A 83 2.39 -0.05 -5.44
CA ILE A 83 1.51 1.12 -5.28
C ILE A 83 0.72 0.95 -3.99
N ASP A 84 0.88 1.89 -3.07
CA ASP A 84 0.27 1.81 -1.74
C ASP A 84 -0.12 3.19 -1.19
N GLY A 85 -0.97 3.21 -0.16
CA GLY A 85 -1.35 4.41 0.56
C GLY A 85 -0.34 4.83 1.63
N VAL A 86 -0.53 6.04 2.18
CA VAL A 86 0.20 6.53 3.35
C VAL A 86 -0.77 7.09 4.39
N ASP A 87 -0.36 7.12 5.65
CA ASP A 87 -1.12 7.78 6.73
C ASP A 87 -0.80 9.27 6.77
N GLU A 88 0.47 9.63 6.64
CA GLU A 88 0.99 10.99 6.44
C GLU A 88 2.21 10.96 5.53
N ILE A 89 2.45 12.04 4.80
CA ILE A 89 3.67 12.27 4.04
C ILE A 89 4.00 13.77 4.06
N ASP A 90 5.27 14.11 4.19
CA ASP A 90 5.73 15.49 4.11
C ASP A 90 6.35 15.83 2.74
N ARG A 91 6.76 17.08 2.57
CA ARG A 91 7.35 17.57 1.32
C ARG A 91 8.75 17.01 1.02
N GLU A 92 9.39 16.39 2.00
CA GLU A 92 10.66 15.68 1.85
C GLU A 92 10.46 14.18 1.55
N PHE A 93 9.21 13.76 1.28
CA PHE A 93 8.80 12.37 1.02
C PHE A 93 9.04 11.41 2.19
N ARG A 94 9.14 11.94 3.43
CA ARG A 94 9.10 11.11 4.63
C ARG A 94 7.65 10.76 4.92
N ALA A 95 7.38 9.50 5.21
CA ALA A 95 6.00 9.02 5.35
C ALA A 95 5.80 8.23 6.65
N VAL A 96 4.60 8.35 7.23
CA VAL A 96 4.08 7.46 8.27
C VAL A 96 3.12 6.47 7.62
N LYS A 97 3.31 5.20 7.94
CA LYS A 97 2.48 4.09 7.51
C LYS A 97 2.12 3.18 8.69
N GLY A 98 1.20 2.26 8.45
CA GLY A 98 0.89 1.19 9.40
C GLY A 98 -0.42 1.36 10.17
N GLY A 99 -1.15 2.47 9.95
CA GLY A 99 -2.45 2.71 10.60
C GLY A 99 -3.48 1.62 10.34
N GLY A 100 -3.38 0.93 9.21
CA GLY A 100 -4.23 -0.22 8.85
C GLY A 100 -3.75 -1.58 9.40
N GLY A 101 -2.65 -1.64 10.16
CA GLY A 101 -2.10 -2.89 10.71
C GLY A 101 -1.42 -3.81 9.67
N ALA A 102 -1.08 -3.31 8.49
CA ALA A 102 -0.49 -4.09 7.40
C ALA A 102 1.00 -3.80 7.16
N LEU A 103 1.63 -2.96 8.00
CA LEU A 103 2.96 -2.38 7.76
C LEU A 103 4.05 -3.41 7.46
N LEU A 104 4.10 -4.52 8.18
CA LEU A 104 5.12 -5.56 7.93
C LEU A 104 5.06 -6.06 6.49
N ARG A 105 3.87 -6.42 6.01
CA ARG A 105 3.67 -6.88 4.63
C ARG A 105 3.89 -5.75 3.62
N GLU A 106 3.40 -4.55 3.89
CA GLU A 106 3.64 -3.36 3.07
C GLU A 106 5.14 -3.11 2.89
N LYS A 107 5.92 -3.19 3.96
CA LYS A 107 7.37 -3.01 3.92
C LYS A 107 8.09 -4.10 3.13
N ILE A 108 7.68 -5.36 3.29
CA ILE A 108 8.24 -6.48 2.53
C ILE A 108 7.99 -6.28 1.04
N VAL A 109 6.75 -5.95 0.65
CA VAL A 109 6.41 -5.73 -0.77
C VAL A 109 7.17 -4.54 -1.34
N ALA A 110 7.20 -3.41 -0.62
CA ALA A 110 7.94 -2.22 -1.04
C ALA A 110 9.45 -2.47 -1.16
N SER A 111 10.05 -3.28 -0.26
CA SER A 111 11.48 -3.61 -0.32
C SER A 111 11.87 -4.50 -1.50
N LYS A 112 10.93 -5.24 -2.08
CA LYS A 112 11.11 -6.04 -3.29
C LYS A 112 10.85 -5.25 -4.57
N ALA A 113 10.26 -4.06 -4.47
CA ALA A 113 9.85 -3.26 -5.62
C ALA A 113 11.01 -2.45 -6.19
N LYS A 114 11.10 -2.38 -7.54
CA LYS A 114 12.02 -1.48 -8.26
C LYS A 114 11.63 -0.02 -8.05
N GLU A 115 10.31 0.24 -8.06
CA GLU A 115 9.72 1.55 -7.87
C GLU A 115 8.53 1.46 -6.92
N VAL A 116 8.30 2.54 -6.16
CA VAL A 116 7.15 2.67 -5.25
C VAL A 116 6.42 3.97 -5.54
N ILE A 117 5.11 3.88 -5.76
CA ILE A 117 4.22 5.04 -5.89
C ILE A 117 3.32 5.12 -4.66
N TRP A 118 3.38 6.25 -3.96
CA TRP A 118 2.45 6.56 -2.89
C TRP A 118 1.21 7.27 -3.44
N ILE A 119 0.02 6.74 -3.13
CA ILE A 119 -1.26 7.30 -3.54
C ILE A 119 -2.06 7.78 -2.34
N MET A 120 -2.63 8.98 -2.41
CA MET A 120 -3.32 9.59 -1.29
C MET A 120 -4.31 10.67 -1.71
N ASP A 121 -5.19 11.05 -0.80
CA ASP A 121 -5.90 12.33 -0.86
C ASP A 121 -5.04 13.44 -0.23
N GLU A 122 -5.36 14.70 -0.51
CA GLU A 122 -4.56 15.86 -0.08
C GLU A 122 -4.43 15.98 1.46
N SER A 123 -5.37 15.40 2.23
CA SER A 123 -5.33 15.48 3.70
C SER A 123 -4.17 14.70 4.31
N LYS A 124 -3.47 13.85 3.52
CA LYS A 124 -2.31 13.09 3.95
C LYS A 124 -1.00 13.84 3.77
N LEU A 125 -1.00 14.90 2.95
CA LEU A 125 0.16 15.76 2.80
C LEU A 125 0.22 16.74 3.98
N VAL A 126 1.29 16.67 4.75
CA VAL A 126 1.49 17.48 5.95
C VAL A 126 2.80 18.28 5.86
N GLU A 127 2.89 19.39 6.60
CA GLU A 127 4.17 20.13 6.72
C GLU A 127 5.15 19.42 7.66
N ARG A 128 4.60 18.75 8.68
CA ARG A 128 5.39 18.01 9.68
C ARG A 128 4.65 16.74 10.07
N LEU A 129 5.36 15.60 10.04
CA LEU A 129 4.85 14.32 10.50
C LEU A 129 4.53 14.35 12.01
N GLY A 130 3.51 13.58 12.41
CA GLY A 130 3.20 13.32 13.82
C GLY A 130 1.79 13.73 14.27
N ALA A 131 0.90 14.18 13.38
CA ALA A 131 -0.51 14.31 13.70
C ALA A 131 -1.17 12.93 13.76
N PHE A 132 -0.71 11.99 12.93
CA PHE A 132 -1.09 10.58 12.99
C PHE A 132 -0.18 9.84 13.98
N SER A 133 -0.76 9.10 14.92
CA SER A 133 0.00 8.31 15.90
C SER A 133 0.78 7.20 15.21
N LEU A 134 2.06 7.03 15.57
CA LEU A 134 2.88 5.96 15.04
C LEU A 134 2.34 4.60 15.48
N ALA A 135 1.95 3.78 14.53
CA ALA A 135 1.58 2.39 14.77
C ALA A 135 2.84 1.53 14.95
N VAL A 136 2.93 0.80 16.05
CA VAL A 136 4.03 -0.12 16.35
C VAL A 136 3.47 -1.52 16.50
N GLU A 137 3.88 -2.44 15.62
CA GLU A 137 3.56 -3.85 15.75
C GLU A 137 4.52 -4.48 16.76
N ILE A 138 3.95 -5.21 17.74
CA ILE A 138 4.72 -5.90 18.78
C ILE A 138 4.30 -7.36 18.85
N LEU A 139 5.26 -8.21 19.22
CA LEU A 139 4.94 -9.57 19.64
C LEU A 139 4.34 -9.53 21.06
N PRO A 140 3.25 -10.27 21.34
CA PRO A 140 2.62 -10.27 22.66
C PRO A 140 3.51 -10.79 23.80
N PHE A 141 4.56 -11.52 23.46
CA PHE A 141 5.49 -12.10 24.41
C PHE A 141 6.58 -11.11 24.82
N GLY A 142 6.62 -10.72 26.09
CA GLY A 142 7.65 -9.83 26.63
C GLY A 142 7.53 -8.36 26.23
N TYR A 143 6.41 -7.91 25.66
CA TYR A 143 6.23 -6.52 25.18
C TYR A 143 6.35 -5.47 26.28
N GLU A 144 6.12 -5.83 27.55
CA GLU A 144 6.25 -4.93 28.70
C GLU A 144 7.69 -4.44 28.88
N ILE A 145 8.68 -5.29 28.57
CA ILE A 145 10.11 -4.96 28.60
C ILE A 145 10.41 -3.86 27.57
N GLY A 146 9.86 -3.97 26.36
CA GLY A 146 10.00 -2.97 25.29
C GLY A 146 9.39 -1.62 25.66
N ARG A 147 8.23 -1.61 26.33
CA ARG A 147 7.58 -0.38 26.84
C ARG A 147 8.42 0.35 27.89
N ALA A 148 9.08 -0.37 28.77
CA ALA A 148 9.97 0.24 29.77
C ALA A 148 11.16 0.92 29.11
N SER A 149 11.84 0.27 28.17
CA SER A 149 13.01 0.86 27.47
C SER A 149 12.67 2.07 26.58
N CYS A 150 11.45 2.19 26.08
CA CYS A 150 11.00 3.35 25.30
C CYS A 150 10.68 4.58 26.16
N ARG A 151 10.47 4.43 27.47
CA ARG A 151 10.19 5.55 28.39
C ARG A 151 11.45 6.24 28.91
N GLU A 152 12.60 5.60 28.77
CA GLU A 152 13.87 6.09 29.33
C GLU A 152 14.76 6.84 28.29
N ARG A 153 14.22 7.14 27.09
CA ARG A 153 14.97 7.83 26.03
C ARG A 153 14.37 9.21 25.72
#